data_e905b8b38328927062624bf4a0d49f24
#
_entry.id   e905b8b38328927062624bf4a0d49f24
#
_cell.length_a   1.000
_cell.length_b   1.000
_cell.length_c   1.000
_cell.angle_alpha   90.00
_cell.angle_beta   90.00
_cell.angle_gamma   90.00
#
_symmetry.space_group_name_H-M   'P 1'
#
loop_
_entity.id
_entity.type
_entity.pdbx_description
1 polymer ?
#
loop_
_entity_poly.entity_id
_entity_poly.type
_entity_poly.pdbx_seq_one_letter_code
_entity_poly.pdbx_strand_id
1 'polypeptide(L)' 'RLVETLPAREQTLLRLRYGLDGERPATQQQTAERLGISRSYVSRLEKRALARLMNAWRK' A
#
# COMPACT_ATOMS: atom_id res chain seq x y z
N ARG A 1 5.86 -3.76 -13.72
CA ARG A 1 5.94 -4.23 -12.34
C ARG A 1 4.56 -4.43 -11.78
N LEU A 2 4.43 -5.39 -10.85
CA LEU A 2 3.11 -5.73 -10.31
C LEU A 2 2.46 -4.57 -9.56
N VAL A 3 3.24 -3.79 -8.82
CA VAL A 3 2.70 -2.65 -8.07
C VAL A 3 2.02 -1.65 -9.00
N GLU A 4 2.55 -1.48 -10.20
CA GLU A 4 2.01 -0.50 -11.13
C GLU A 4 0.66 -0.91 -11.71
N THR A 5 0.24 -2.16 -11.51
CA THR A 5 -1.08 -2.60 -11.94
C THR A 5 -2.18 -2.25 -10.94
N LEU A 6 -1.80 -1.73 -9.76
CA LEU A 6 -2.76 -1.41 -8.70
C LEU A 6 -3.34 -0.01 -8.89
N PRO A 7 -4.54 0.25 -8.32
CA PRO A 7 -5.04 1.63 -8.26
C PRO A 7 -4.03 2.55 -7.59
N ALA A 8 -4.02 3.83 -8.01
CA ALA A 8 -3.02 4.79 -7.54
C ALA A 8 -2.93 4.85 -6.01
N ARG A 9 -4.07 4.84 -5.32
CA ARG A 9 -4.09 4.92 -3.86
C ARG A 9 -3.39 3.73 -3.22
N GLU A 10 -3.61 2.53 -3.77
CA GLU A 10 -2.96 1.32 -3.25
C GLU A 10 -1.47 1.34 -3.54
N GLN A 11 -1.07 1.85 -4.70
CA GLN A 11 0.34 2.01 -5.01
C GLN A 11 1.03 2.92 -3.99
N THR A 12 0.43 4.08 -3.74
CA THR A 12 1.00 5.03 -2.79
C THR A 12 1.12 4.41 -1.40
N LEU A 13 0.07 3.70 -0.97
CA LEU A 13 0.07 3.04 0.32
C LEU A 13 1.22 2.05 0.44
N LEU A 14 1.41 1.20 -0.55
CA LEU A 14 2.47 0.19 -0.51
C LEU A 14 3.85 0.82 -0.57
N ARG A 15 4.02 1.89 -1.35
CA ARG A 15 5.31 2.60 -1.40
C ARG A 15 5.67 3.16 -0.04
N LEU A 16 4.69 3.73 0.68
CA LEU A 16 4.94 4.26 2.02
C LEU A 16 5.20 3.14 3.03
N ARG A 17 4.39 2.10 3.00
CA ARG A 17 4.46 1.04 3.99
C ARG A 17 5.75 0.22 3.88
N TYR A 18 6.25 0.02 2.68
CA TYR A 18 7.42 -0.84 2.46
C TYR A 18 8.64 -0.09 1.97
N GLY A 19 8.58 1.23 1.93
CA GLY A 19 9.73 2.04 1.56
C GLY A 19 10.24 1.78 0.16
N LEU A 20 9.33 1.57 -0.79
CA LEU A 20 9.71 1.20 -2.15
C LEU A 20 10.47 2.28 -2.90
N ASP A 21 10.33 3.53 -2.47
CA ASP A 21 11.04 4.66 -3.08
C ASP A 21 12.36 4.97 -2.37
N GLY A 22 12.87 4.04 -1.58
CA GLY A 22 14.13 4.21 -0.90
C GLY A 22 14.02 4.92 0.45
N GLU A 23 12.82 5.28 0.86
CA GLU A 23 12.59 5.91 2.16
C GLU A 23 12.33 4.85 3.23
N ARG A 24 12.35 5.29 4.49
CA ARG A 24 12.00 4.41 5.60
C ARG A 24 10.57 3.92 5.45
N PRO A 25 10.32 2.63 5.70
CA PRO A 25 8.93 2.15 5.75
C PRO A 25 8.13 2.93 6.79
N ALA A 26 6.92 3.34 6.43
CA ALA A 26 6.04 4.07 7.33
C ALA A 26 5.14 3.09 8.09
N THR A 27 4.78 3.46 9.32
CA THR A 27 3.78 2.68 10.07
C THR A 27 2.41 2.91 9.46
N GLN A 28 1.43 2.07 9.87
CA GLN A 28 0.07 2.28 9.41
C GLN A 28 -0.45 3.65 9.85
N GLN A 29 -0.10 4.06 11.08
CA GLN A 29 -0.51 5.37 11.59
C GLN A 29 0.07 6.50 10.74
N GLN A 30 1.36 6.43 10.45
CA GLN A 30 2.01 7.45 9.63
C GLN A 30 1.44 7.48 8.22
N THR A 31 1.15 6.31 7.66
CA THR A 31 0.55 6.22 6.34
C THR A 31 -0.84 6.87 6.33
N ALA A 32 -1.64 6.59 7.36
CA ALA A 32 -2.97 7.17 7.49
C ALA A 32 -2.89 8.70 7.52
N GLU A 33 -1.94 9.23 8.28
CA GLU A 33 -1.77 10.68 8.39
C GLU A 33 -1.38 11.29 7.06
N ARG A 34 -0.47 10.66 6.33
CA ARG A 34 -0.02 11.19 5.04
C ARG A 34 -1.12 11.14 3.98
N LEU A 35 -1.96 10.11 4.03
CA LEU A 35 -3.02 9.96 3.04
C LEU A 35 -4.32 10.63 3.45
N GLY A 36 -4.40 11.12 4.70
CA GLY A 36 -5.62 11.78 5.18
C GLY A 36 -6.79 10.84 5.36
N ILE A 37 -6.51 9.59 5.76
CA ILE A 37 -7.53 8.56 5.97
C ILE A 37 -7.32 7.92 7.33
N SER A 38 -8.29 7.11 7.76
CA SER A 38 -8.20 6.44 9.05
C SER A 38 -7.22 5.27 8.98
N ARG A 39 -6.67 4.92 10.15
CA ARG A 39 -5.78 3.77 10.25
C ARG A 39 -6.50 2.48 9.89
N SER A 40 -7.77 2.35 10.28
CA SER A 40 -8.56 1.18 9.93
C SER A 40 -8.67 1.03 8.42
N TYR A 41 -8.85 2.15 7.72
CA TYR A 41 -8.95 2.12 6.27
C TYR A 41 -7.60 1.74 5.64
N VAL A 42 -6.49 2.23 6.21
CA VAL A 42 -5.16 1.82 5.75
C VAL A 42 -5.02 0.31 5.84
N SER A 43 -5.43 -0.28 6.95
CA SER A 43 -5.34 -1.73 7.13
C SER A 43 -6.13 -2.48 6.06
N ARG A 44 -7.34 -2.02 5.77
CA ARG A 44 -8.17 -2.65 4.75
C ARG A 44 -7.58 -2.49 3.35
N LEU A 45 -7.07 -1.29 3.04
CA LEU A 45 -6.44 -1.05 1.74
C LEU A 45 -5.20 -1.91 1.56
N GLU A 46 -4.41 -2.04 2.62
CA GLU A 46 -3.20 -2.85 2.55
C GLU A 46 -3.53 -4.31 2.27
N LYS A 47 -4.51 -4.87 2.96
CA LYS A 47 -4.93 -6.24 2.72
C LYS A 47 -5.41 -6.43 1.28
N ARG A 48 -6.20 -5.47 0.80
CA ARG A 48 -6.73 -5.54 -0.57
C ARG A 48 -5.60 -5.46 -1.60
N ALA A 49 -4.65 -4.56 -1.38
CA ALA A 49 -3.53 -4.39 -2.29
C ALA A 49 -2.66 -5.65 -2.35
N LEU A 50 -2.36 -6.23 -1.18
CA LEU A 50 -1.57 -7.45 -1.13
C LEU A 50 -2.28 -8.60 -1.80
N ALA A 51 -3.61 -8.70 -1.63
CA ALA A 51 -4.38 -9.75 -2.28
C ALA A 51 -4.31 -9.62 -3.80
N ARG A 52 -4.41 -8.40 -4.32
CA ARG A 52 -4.30 -8.15 -5.75
C ARG A 52 -2.92 -8.53 -6.28
N LEU A 53 -1.86 -8.19 -5.54
CA LEU A 53 -0.51 -8.55 -5.93
C LEU A 53 -0.33 -10.07 -5.96
N MET A 54 -0.84 -10.76 -4.97
CA MET A 54 -0.73 -12.22 -4.94
C MET A 54 -1.47 -12.87 -6.09
N ASN A 55 -2.65 -12.35 -6.43
CA ASN A 55 -3.39 -12.87 -7.58
C ASN A 55 -2.62 -12.65 -8.88
N ALA A 56 -2.02 -11.49 -9.06
CA ALA A 56 -1.22 -11.21 -10.24
C ALA A 56 0.02 -12.09 -10.30
N TRP A 57 0.63 -12.33 -9.14
CA TRP A 57 1.83 -13.15 -9.05
C TRP A 57 1.56 -14.60 -9.45
N ARG A 58 0.36 -15.11 -9.13
CA ARG A 58 0.01 -16.49 -9.40
C ARG A 58 -0.26 -16.77 -10.88
N LYS A 59 -0.51 -15.73 -11.65
CA LYS A 59 -0.71 -15.91 -13.08
C LYS A 59 0.62 -16.07 -13.79
#